data_690dc8ffc0788100a3639c775cb9cc2b
#
_entry.id   690dc8ffc0788100a3639c775cb9cc2b
#
_cell.length_a   1.000
_cell.length_b   1.000
_cell.length_c   1.000
_cell.angle_alpha   90.00
_cell.angle_beta   90.00
_cell.angle_gamma   90.00
#
_symmetry.space_group_name_H-M   'P 1'
#
loop_
_entity.id
_entity.type
_entity.pdbx_description
1 polymer ?
#
loop_
_entity_poly.entity_id
_entity_poly.type
_entity_poly.pdbx_seq_one_letter_code
_entity_poly.pdbx_strand_id
1 'polypeptide(L)'
;AARGGIESGTYPWGGPYAKNDRGCFLANFKPMRGDYAADGALYTVEAKSFEPNDFNLYNMAGNVAEWTDSSYDAGAYEFISTMSPNVSDKANQRKVIRGGSWKDVGFFLQVSTRDFEYKDSARSYIGFRTVQDYMGTQKTGNKK
;
A
#
# COMPACT_ATOMS: atom_id res chain seq x y z
N ALA A 1 -4.50 -2.97 7.69
CA ALA A 1 -3.13 -2.51 7.94
C ALA A 1 -2.88 -1.11 7.36
N ALA A 2 -3.09 -0.88 6.04
CA ALA A 2 -2.75 0.39 5.39
C ALA A 2 -3.45 1.61 6.01
N ARG A 3 -4.72 1.50 6.39
CA ARG A 3 -5.48 2.60 7.02
C ARG A 3 -5.11 2.89 8.46
N GLY A 4 -4.28 2.09 9.12
CA GLY A 4 -3.88 2.34 10.50
C GLY A 4 -5.04 2.39 11.51
N GLY A 5 -6.22 1.84 11.19
CA GLY A 5 -7.43 1.94 12.01
C GLY A 5 -8.45 2.97 11.55
N ILE A 6 -8.13 3.82 10.58
CA ILE A 6 -9.07 4.81 10.00
C ILE A 6 -10.08 4.09 9.11
N GLU A 7 -11.37 4.14 9.44
CA GLU A 7 -12.40 3.35 8.75
C GLU A 7 -12.59 3.72 7.27
N SER A 8 -12.60 4.99 6.93
CA SER A 8 -12.97 5.49 5.59
C SER A 8 -11.89 6.33 4.91
N GLY A 9 -10.63 6.22 5.34
CA GLY A 9 -9.53 6.98 4.76
C GLY A 9 -9.28 6.63 3.30
N THR A 10 -9.19 7.64 2.44
CA THR A 10 -8.78 7.49 1.04
C THR A 10 -7.33 7.05 0.96
N TYR A 11 -6.47 7.68 1.75
CA TYR A 11 -5.04 7.37 1.89
C TYR A 11 -4.74 6.82 3.28
N PRO A 12 -3.55 6.26 3.51
CA PRO A 12 -3.13 5.76 4.83
C PRO A 12 -3.21 6.80 5.96
N TRP A 13 -3.07 8.07 5.65
CA TRP A 13 -3.19 9.21 6.58
C TRP A 13 -4.62 9.77 6.68
N GLY A 14 -5.62 9.15 6.05
CA GLY A 14 -7.05 9.40 6.22
C GLY A 14 -7.66 10.41 5.27
N GLY A 15 -7.02 11.54 5.01
CA GLY A 15 -7.55 12.63 4.20
C GLY A 15 -7.65 12.32 2.70
N PRO A 16 -8.31 13.18 1.91
CA PRO A 16 -8.46 13.01 0.47
C PRO A 16 -7.28 13.54 -0.35
N TYR A 17 -6.29 14.17 0.28
CA TYR A 17 -5.17 14.84 -0.39
C TYR A 17 -3.85 14.12 -0.12
N ALA A 18 -2.93 14.18 -1.08
CA ALA A 18 -1.57 13.67 -0.96
C ALA A 18 -0.60 14.68 -0.31
N LYS A 19 -1.12 15.80 0.19
CA LYS A 19 -0.38 16.85 0.90
C LYS A 19 -1.04 17.14 2.25
N ASN A 20 -0.23 17.54 3.21
CA ASN A 20 -0.71 18.09 4.47
C ASN A 20 -1.09 19.58 4.32
N ASP A 21 -1.60 20.19 5.40
CA ASP A 21 -2.03 21.59 5.45
C ASP A 21 -0.91 22.59 5.21
N ARG A 22 0.36 22.17 5.36
CA ARG A 22 1.55 22.95 5.06
C ARG A 22 1.99 22.84 3.60
N GLY A 23 1.28 22.05 2.78
CA GLY A 23 1.60 21.80 1.38
C GLY A 23 2.70 20.75 1.14
N CYS A 24 3.21 20.09 2.18
CA CYS A 24 4.20 19.01 2.05
C CYS A 24 3.55 17.72 1.60
N PHE A 25 4.19 17.02 0.68
CA PHE A 25 3.75 15.69 0.24
C PHE A 25 3.91 14.65 1.37
N LEU A 26 2.98 13.71 1.44
CA LEU A 26 2.88 12.69 2.49
C LEU A 26 3.40 11.32 2.05
N ALA A 27 3.85 11.21 0.80
CA ALA A 27 4.40 9.98 0.24
C ALA A 27 5.32 10.31 -0.93
N ASN A 28 6.18 9.35 -1.30
CA ASN A 28 7.00 9.40 -2.50
C ASN A 28 6.22 8.80 -3.68
N PHE A 29 5.87 9.63 -4.67
CA PHE A 29 5.13 9.25 -5.86
C PHE A 29 5.39 10.26 -6.98
N LYS A 30 4.72 10.18 -8.13
CA LYS A 30 4.81 11.14 -9.23
C LYS A 30 3.74 12.24 -9.06
N PRO A 31 4.06 13.36 -8.40
CA PRO A 31 3.04 14.27 -7.91
C PRO A 31 2.46 15.19 -8.97
N MET A 32 3.28 15.65 -9.92
CA MET A 32 2.88 16.69 -10.87
C MET A 32 3.49 16.45 -12.26
N ARG A 33 2.73 16.78 -13.29
CA ARG A 33 3.27 16.82 -14.65
C ARG A 33 4.29 17.95 -14.78
N GLY A 34 5.52 17.59 -15.21
CA GLY A 34 6.62 18.55 -15.37
C GLY A 34 7.47 18.75 -14.13
N ASP A 35 7.02 18.35 -12.95
CA ASP A 35 7.81 18.35 -11.71
C ASP A 35 7.60 17.01 -10.97
N TYR A 36 8.35 16.02 -11.41
CA TYR A 36 8.24 14.63 -10.87
C TYR A 36 9.02 14.42 -9.57
N ALA A 37 9.79 15.41 -9.15
CA ALA A 37 10.55 15.40 -7.90
C ALA A 37 9.96 16.36 -6.85
N ALA A 38 8.74 16.86 -7.05
CA ALA A 38 8.12 17.81 -6.13
C ALA A 38 7.88 17.25 -4.72
N ASP A 39 7.87 15.92 -4.56
CA ASP A 39 7.83 15.21 -3.28
C ASP A 39 9.20 14.99 -2.64
N GLY A 40 10.28 15.45 -3.32
CA GLY A 40 11.66 15.36 -2.86
C GLY A 40 12.50 14.26 -3.49
N ALA A 41 11.93 13.39 -4.36
CA ALA A 41 12.67 12.30 -4.99
C ALA A 41 12.18 11.97 -6.40
N LEU A 42 13.08 11.42 -7.23
CA LEU A 42 12.76 10.88 -8.57
C LEU A 42 12.65 9.34 -8.59
N TYR A 43 13.15 8.70 -7.55
CA TYR A 43 13.21 7.25 -7.39
C TYR A 43 12.83 6.88 -5.96
N THR A 44 13.21 5.68 -5.53
CA THR A 44 12.97 5.22 -4.16
C THR A 44 13.71 6.07 -3.13
N VAL A 45 13.08 6.24 -1.98
CA VAL A 45 13.66 6.88 -0.80
C VAL A 45 13.85 5.87 0.33
N GLU A 46 14.53 6.28 1.38
CA GLU A 46 14.66 5.46 2.60
C GLU A 46 13.30 5.06 3.17
N ALA A 47 13.24 3.89 3.77
CA ALA A 47 11.98 3.31 4.25
C ALA A 47 11.27 4.14 5.33
N LYS A 48 11.96 5.06 5.99
CA LYS A 48 11.42 5.92 7.05
C LYS A 48 11.43 7.41 6.70
N SER A 49 11.48 7.76 5.41
CA SER A 49 11.49 9.16 4.96
C SER A 49 10.16 9.89 5.17
N PHE A 50 9.06 9.16 5.28
CA PHE A 50 7.73 9.70 5.54
C PHE A 50 7.17 9.16 6.85
N GLU A 51 6.17 9.84 7.42
CA GLU A 51 5.56 9.44 8.68
C GLU A 51 4.84 8.07 8.57
N PRO A 52 4.88 7.25 9.61
CA PRO A 52 4.15 6.00 9.64
C PRO A 52 2.65 6.23 9.87
N ASN A 53 1.84 5.21 9.59
CA ASN A 53 0.45 5.21 10.02
C ASN A 53 0.33 4.86 11.53
N ASP A 54 -0.89 4.90 12.09
CA ASP A 54 -1.14 4.65 13.52
C ASP A 54 -0.77 3.23 14.01
N PHE A 55 -0.51 2.31 13.08
CA PHE A 55 0.06 1.00 13.39
C PHE A 55 1.59 0.96 13.28
N ASN A 56 2.24 2.13 13.18
CA ASN A 56 3.69 2.26 13.02
C ASN A 56 4.23 1.58 11.74
N LEU A 57 3.42 1.56 10.67
CA LEU A 57 3.79 1.01 9.38
C LEU A 57 4.15 2.13 8.41
N TYR A 58 5.37 2.08 7.91
CA TYR A 58 5.91 3.05 6.95
C TYR A 58 5.56 2.70 5.51
N ASN A 59 5.49 3.73 4.65
CA ASN A 59 5.33 3.61 3.20
C ASN A 59 4.17 2.69 2.78
N MET A 60 3.03 2.76 3.50
CA MET A 60 1.83 2.04 3.09
C MET A 60 1.21 2.61 1.81
N ALA A 61 1.68 3.78 1.38
CA ALA A 61 1.42 4.39 0.08
C ALA A 61 2.71 5.04 -0.44
N GLY A 62 3.00 4.84 -1.72
CA GLY A 62 4.18 5.38 -2.39
C GLY A 62 5.47 4.60 -2.12
N ASN A 63 6.56 5.13 -2.62
CA ASN A 63 7.90 4.55 -2.66
C ASN A 63 7.97 3.36 -3.63
N VAL A 64 7.57 2.17 -3.25
CA VAL A 64 7.39 1.02 -4.15
C VAL A 64 6.01 0.42 -3.97
N ALA A 65 5.38 0.00 -5.07
CA ALA A 65 4.20 -0.84 -5.00
C ALA A 65 4.57 -2.20 -4.41
N GLU A 66 3.66 -2.85 -3.71
CA GLU A 66 3.97 -4.08 -3.00
C GLU A 66 3.15 -5.26 -3.53
N TRP A 67 3.82 -6.37 -3.77
CA TRP A 67 3.18 -7.63 -4.10
C TRP A 67 2.23 -8.07 -2.99
N THR A 68 1.09 -8.60 -3.40
CA THR A 68 0.19 -9.33 -2.52
C THR A 68 0.03 -10.77 -2.99
N ASP A 69 -0.49 -11.64 -2.13
CA ASP A 69 -0.78 -13.03 -2.48
C ASP A 69 -2.00 -13.17 -3.41
N SER A 70 -2.84 -12.15 -3.48
CA SER A 70 -4.08 -12.17 -4.25
C SER A 70 -3.81 -12.18 -5.76
N SER A 71 -4.53 -13.02 -6.49
CA SER A 71 -4.63 -12.95 -7.94
C SER A 71 -5.46 -11.73 -8.36
N TYR A 72 -5.11 -11.12 -9.48
CA TYR A 72 -5.84 -9.95 -9.96
C TYR A 72 -7.13 -10.34 -10.67
N ASP A 73 -8.23 -9.81 -10.19
CA ASP A 73 -9.54 -9.84 -10.83
C ASP A 73 -10.14 -8.44 -10.81
N ALA A 74 -10.49 -7.91 -11.98
CA ALA A 74 -11.02 -6.56 -12.10
C ALA A 74 -12.39 -6.40 -11.42
N GLY A 75 -13.20 -7.48 -11.39
CA GLY A 75 -14.52 -7.50 -10.76
C GLY A 75 -14.50 -7.88 -9.27
N ALA A 76 -13.33 -8.08 -8.67
CA ALA A 76 -13.25 -8.63 -7.30
C ALA A 76 -14.05 -7.84 -6.26
N TYR A 77 -14.18 -6.52 -6.40
CA TYR A 77 -15.00 -5.70 -5.49
C TYR A 77 -16.51 -5.86 -5.71
N GLU A 78 -16.93 -6.36 -6.86
CA GLU A 78 -18.35 -6.59 -7.17
C GLU A 78 -18.85 -7.90 -6.58
N PHE A 79 -17.98 -8.91 -6.50
CA PHE A 79 -18.34 -10.26 -6.06
C PHE A 79 -18.02 -10.56 -4.60
N ILE A 80 -17.12 -9.77 -4.00
CA ILE A 80 -16.64 -10.02 -2.63
C ILE A 80 -17.04 -8.85 -1.76
N SER A 81 -17.88 -9.11 -0.75
CA SER A 81 -18.45 -8.11 0.17
C SER A 81 -17.45 -7.50 1.15
N THR A 82 -16.16 -7.64 0.91
CA THR A 82 -15.10 -7.11 1.77
C THR A 82 -14.32 -6.02 1.06
N MET A 83 -13.87 -5.01 1.81
CA MET A 83 -13.02 -3.92 1.30
C MET A 83 -11.61 -4.37 0.92
N SER A 84 -11.27 -5.63 1.16
CA SER A 84 -9.95 -6.20 0.84
C SER A 84 -10.10 -7.61 0.28
N PRO A 85 -10.71 -7.77 -0.92
CA PRO A 85 -10.95 -9.06 -1.49
C PRO A 85 -9.63 -9.80 -1.76
N ASN A 86 -9.57 -11.07 -1.35
CA ASN A 86 -8.48 -11.97 -1.67
C ASN A 86 -8.98 -13.03 -2.67
N VAL A 87 -8.41 -13.02 -3.86
CA VAL A 87 -8.74 -13.95 -4.93
C VAL A 87 -7.61 -14.97 -5.05
N SER A 88 -7.93 -16.26 -4.90
CA SER A 88 -6.98 -17.35 -5.06
C SER A 88 -7.22 -18.08 -6.38
N ASP A 89 -6.45 -17.73 -7.40
CA ASP A 89 -6.44 -18.40 -8.69
C ASP A 89 -4.99 -18.71 -9.10
N LYS A 90 -4.60 -19.98 -8.98
CA LYS A 90 -3.24 -20.42 -9.27
C LYS A 90 -2.88 -20.36 -10.76
N ALA A 91 -3.87 -20.43 -11.66
CA ALA A 91 -3.68 -20.34 -13.09
C ALA A 91 -3.44 -18.89 -13.55
N ASN A 92 -3.94 -17.90 -12.80
CA ASN A 92 -3.80 -16.51 -13.13
C ASN A 92 -2.37 -16.03 -12.88
N GLN A 93 -1.74 -15.54 -13.95
CA GLN A 93 -0.37 -15.03 -13.90
C GLN A 93 -0.28 -13.60 -13.35
N ARG A 94 -1.41 -12.88 -13.28
CA ARG A 94 -1.48 -11.51 -12.77
C ARG A 94 -1.68 -11.53 -11.26
N LYS A 95 -0.78 -10.89 -10.56
CA LYS A 95 -0.87 -10.70 -9.10
C LYS A 95 -1.17 -9.26 -8.77
N VAL A 96 -1.97 -9.06 -7.73
CA VAL A 96 -2.29 -7.71 -7.24
C VAL A 96 -1.05 -7.08 -6.63
N ILE A 97 -0.78 -5.84 -7.03
CA ILE A 97 0.13 -4.93 -6.37
C ILE A 97 -0.66 -3.79 -5.73
N ARG A 98 -0.14 -3.25 -4.64
CA ARG A 98 -0.83 -2.24 -3.83
C ARG A 98 0.10 -1.12 -3.42
N GLY A 99 -0.50 0.02 -3.02
CA GLY A 99 0.20 1.14 -2.42
C GLY A 99 0.72 2.19 -3.40
N GLY A 100 0.87 1.83 -4.68
CA GLY A 100 1.50 2.71 -5.66
C GLY A 100 3.00 2.90 -5.40
N SER A 101 3.69 3.53 -6.33
CA SER A 101 5.14 3.69 -6.30
C SER A 101 5.58 5.11 -6.68
N TRP A 102 6.88 5.36 -6.61
CA TRP A 102 7.52 6.62 -7.01
C TRP A 102 7.20 7.06 -8.45
N LYS A 103 6.86 6.12 -9.35
CA LYS A 103 6.49 6.43 -10.74
C LYS A 103 5.00 6.70 -10.94
N ASP A 104 4.15 6.35 -9.96
CA ASP A 104 2.70 6.34 -10.11
C ASP A 104 2.09 7.65 -9.63
N VAL A 105 0.94 8.02 -10.20
CA VAL A 105 0.19 9.21 -9.77
C VAL A 105 -0.62 8.92 -8.51
N GLY A 106 -1.09 9.97 -7.82
CA GLY A 106 -1.79 9.87 -6.54
C GLY A 106 -2.98 8.91 -6.48
N PHE A 107 -3.62 8.61 -7.63
CA PHE A 107 -4.69 7.61 -7.70
C PHE A 107 -4.24 6.23 -7.20
N PHE A 108 -3.04 5.79 -7.58
CA PHE A 108 -2.54 4.47 -7.19
C PHE A 108 -2.13 4.37 -5.71
N LEU A 109 -1.97 5.52 -5.04
CA LEU A 109 -1.68 5.59 -3.60
C LEU A 109 -2.91 5.36 -2.72
N GLN A 110 -4.11 5.45 -3.29
CA GLN A 110 -5.35 5.24 -2.54
C GLN A 110 -5.44 3.81 -2.00
N VAL A 111 -5.86 3.69 -0.75
CA VAL A 111 -5.92 2.38 -0.06
C VAL A 111 -6.84 1.37 -0.76
N SER A 112 -7.86 1.82 -1.48
CA SER A 112 -8.78 0.96 -2.23
C SER A 112 -8.24 0.55 -3.60
N THR A 113 -7.27 1.28 -4.16
CA THR A 113 -6.78 1.01 -5.51
C THR A 113 -6.02 -0.31 -5.57
N ARG A 114 -6.31 -1.09 -6.59
CA ARG A 114 -5.63 -2.34 -6.94
C ARG A 114 -5.07 -2.19 -8.35
N ASP A 115 -3.82 -2.54 -8.50
CA ASP A 115 -3.17 -2.67 -9.80
C ASP A 115 -2.59 -4.08 -9.90
N PHE A 116 -2.01 -4.44 -11.02
CA PHE A 116 -1.42 -5.76 -11.19
C PHE A 116 -0.11 -5.72 -11.96
N GLU A 117 0.67 -6.76 -11.74
CA GLU A 117 1.80 -7.10 -12.60
C GLU A 117 1.85 -8.63 -12.76
N TYR A 118 2.52 -9.09 -13.78
CA TYR A 118 2.74 -10.52 -13.99
C TYR A 118 3.76 -11.05 -12.99
N LYS A 119 3.44 -12.16 -12.34
CA LYS A 119 4.20 -12.73 -11.22
C LYS A 119 5.68 -12.98 -11.51
N ASP A 120 6.02 -13.20 -12.79
CA ASP A 120 7.39 -13.48 -13.23
C ASP A 120 8.14 -12.21 -13.69
N SER A 121 7.53 -11.02 -13.49
CA SER A 121 8.13 -9.74 -13.88
C SER A 121 8.85 -9.08 -12.72
N ALA A 122 10.14 -8.77 -12.91
CA ALA A 122 10.89 -7.92 -12.00
C ALA A 122 10.77 -6.45 -12.43
N ARG A 123 10.45 -5.56 -11.48
CA ARG A 123 10.31 -4.12 -11.71
C ARG A 123 11.01 -3.33 -10.60
N SER A 124 11.70 -2.25 -10.96
CA SER A 124 12.39 -1.39 -10.00
C SER A 124 11.46 -0.61 -9.06
N TYR A 125 10.17 -0.58 -9.37
CA TYR A 125 9.14 0.14 -8.63
C TYR A 125 8.19 -0.80 -7.87
N ILE A 126 8.49 -2.11 -7.83
CA ILE A 126 7.71 -3.11 -7.09
C ILE A 126 8.62 -3.79 -6.08
N GLY A 127 8.16 -3.84 -4.84
CA GLY A 127 8.79 -4.53 -3.74
C GLY A 127 7.82 -5.48 -3.04
N PHE A 128 8.16 -5.87 -1.83
CA PHE A 128 7.29 -6.68 -0.98
C PHE A 128 7.56 -6.38 0.49
N ARG A 129 6.59 -6.71 1.33
CA ARG A 129 6.78 -6.81 2.78
C ARG A 129 6.27 -8.15 3.28
N THR A 130 6.93 -8.68 4.28
CA THR A 130 6.49 -9.90 4.95
C THR A 130 5.40 -9.58 5.95
N VAL A 131 4.46 -10.50 6.10
CA VAL A 131 3.42 -10.47 7.14
C VAL A 131 3.45 -11.78 7.90
N GLN A 132 3.00 -11.74 9.15
CA GLN A 132 2.90 -12.92 10.01
C GLN A 132 1.56 -12.88 10.71
N ASP A 133 0.93 -14.04 10.84
CA ASP A 133 -0.28 -14.18 11.63
C ASP A 133 -0.03 -13.87 13.10
N TYR A 134 -1.02 -13.24 13.74
CA TYR A 134 -0.94 -12.99 15.16
C TYR A 134 -1.07 -14.31 15.94
N MET A 135 0.02 -14.75 16.53
CA MET A 135 0.09 -16.02 17.28
C MET A 135 -0.54 -15.92 18.69
N GLY A 136 -1.05 -14.76 19.06
CA GLY A 136 -1.59 -14.50 20.41
C GLY A 136 -0.51 -14.39 21.48
N THR A 137 -0.84 -13.78 22.61
CA THR A 137 -0.05 -13.88 23.84
C THR A 137 -0.55 -15.09 24.62
N GLN A 138 0.31 -16.06 24.87
CA GLN A 138 -0.02 -17.10 25.85
C GLN A 138 -0.24 -16.40 27.20
N LYS A 139 -1.48 -16.44 27.71
CA LYS A 139 -1.72 -16.09 29.12
C LYS A 139 -0.97 -17.15 29.95
N THR A 140 0.16 -16.76 30.50
CA THR A 140 0.79 -17.52 31.59
C THR A 140 -0.20 -17.54 32.74
N GLY A 141 -0.96 -18.62 32.83
CA GLY A 141 -1.86 -18.87 33.96
C GLY A 141 -1.02 -18.95 35.23
N ASN A 142 -1.08 -17.93 36.07
CA ASN A 142 -0.67 -18.06 37.45
C ASN A 142 -1.58 -19.09 38.11
N LYS A 143 -1.09 -20.31 38.24
CA LYS A 143 -1.64 -21.28 39.22
C LYS A 143 -1.26 -20.77 40.60
N LYS A 144 -2.25 -20.27 41.33
CA LYS A 144 -2.21 -20.19 42.78
C LYS A 144 -2.47 -21.56 43.37
#